data_212f347eb082bbc018a3ec0e1bb68d62
#
_entry.id   212f347eb082bbc018a3ec0e1bb68d62
#
_cell.length_a   1.000
_cell.length_b   1.000
_cell.length_c   1.000
_cell.angle_alpha   90.00
_cell.angle_beta   90.00
_cell.angle_gamma   90.00
#
_symmetry.space_group_name_H-M   'P 1'
#
loop_
_entity.id
_entity.type
_entity.pdbx_description
1 polymer ?
#
loop_
_entity_poly.entity_id
_entity_poly.type
_entity_poly.pdbx_seq_one_letter_code
_entity_poly.pdbx_strand_id
1 'polypeptide(L)'
;HIGRRALAELSTPQTDFTRLAQSSFLRAPLSNEQMTHLVELFQALERNKDDGSFGSDIRQITALLELLLWVAPALHASSAGEAIQNKDFMRVSPILDYIRARLSEPLTLDQIAGEFFISKHYLCRIFKSATGFSVMEYIIYSRVLMARQLLQQGVSVQQAGEMSGFSDNSHFIRTFGHLTGTSPGRYAKEYQRSDQVLLKDNIVS
;
A
#
# COMPACT_ATOMS: atom_id res chain seq x y z
N HIS A 1 -0.01 -0.82 -3.89
CA HIS A 1 -1.42 -0.42 -4.07
C HIS A 1 -1.91 -0.92 -5.41
N ILE A 2 -2.87 -1.84 -5.40
CA ILE A 2 -3.51 -2.32 -6.63
C ILE A 2 -4.66 -1.37 -6.91
N GLY A 3 -4.61 -0.67 -8.05
CA GLY A 3 -5.65 0.28 -8.45
C GLY A 3 -6.97 -0.42 -8.81
N ARG A 4 -8.11 0.27 -8.65
CA ARG A 4 -9.45 -0.25 -9.02
C ARG A 4 -9.50 -0.73 -10.48
N ARG A 5 -8.82 -0.03 -11.38
CA ARG A 5 -8.78 -0.38 -12.80
C ARG A 5 -8.11 -1.75 -13.02
N ALA A 6 -6.96 -1.97 -12.38
CA ALA A 6 -6.26 -3.26 -12.45
C ALA A 6 -7.11 -4.40 -11.88
N LEU A 7 -7.80 -4.18 -10.76
CA LEU A 7 -8.73 -5.18 -10.19
C LEU A 7 -9.90 -5.47 -11.14
N ALA A 8 -10.41 -4.47 -11.83
CA ALA A 8 -11.47 -4.66 -12.82
C ALA A 8 -10.98 -5.46 -14.05
N GLU A 9 -9.78 -5.18 -14.54
CA GLU A 9 -9.16 -5.89 -15.66
C GLU A 9 -8.86 -7.37 -15.34
N LEU A 10 -8.58 -7.68 -14.07
CA LEU A 10 -8.35 -9.04 -13.57
C LEU A 10 -9.63 -9.78 -13.19
N SER A 11 -10.79 -9.10 -13.17
CA SER A 11 -12.07 -9.68 -12.78
C SER A 11 -12.74 -10.41 -13.93
N THR A 12 -13.50 -11.45 -13.59
CA THR A 12 -14.34 -12.21 -14.51
C THR A 12 -15.80 -12.19 -14.01
N PRO A 13 -16.79 -12.61 -14.81
CA PRO A 13 -18.19 -12.71 -14.34
C PRO A 13 -18.38 -13.57 -13.08
N GLN A 14 -17.48 -14.54 -12.84
CA GLN A 14 -17.51 -15.43 -11.67
C GLN A 14 -16.61 -14.95 -10.52
N THR A 15 -15.60 -14.12 -10.82
CA THR A 15 -14.62 -13.68 -9.83
C THR A 15 -14.47 -12.17 -9.90
N ASP A 16 -15.15 -11.46 -9.02
CA ASP A 16 -15.16 -10.00 -8.98
C ASP A 16 -14.22 -9.46 -7.88
N PHE A 17 -13.00 -9.11 -8.28
CA PHE A 17 -12.03 -8.50 -7.37
C PHE A 17 -12.33 -7.03 -7.04
N THR A 18 -13.24 -6.37 -7.77
CA THR A 18 -13.55 -4.95 -7.51
C THR A 18 -14.21 -4.74 -6.15
N ARG A 19 -14.86 -5.78 -5.62
CA ARG A 19 -15.42 -5.79 -4.26
C ARG A 19 -14.36 -5.61 -3.18
N LEU A 20 -13.13 -6.08 -3.40
CA LEU A 20 -12.01 -5.85 -2.48
C LEU A 20 -11.63 -4.38 -2.39
N ALA A 21 -11.87 -3.60 -3.46
CA ALA A 21 -11.60 -2.17 -3.49
C ALA A 21 -12.73 -1.31 -2.89
N GLN A 22 -13.90 -1.89 -2.63
CA GLN A 22 -15.04 -1.18 -2.04
C GLN A 22 -14.95 -1.12 -0.52
N SER A 23 -14.23 -2.05 0.09
CA SER A 23 -14.00 -2.08 1.53
C SER A 23 -12.71 -1.37 1.86
N SER A 24 -12.78 -0.32 2.64
CA SER A 24 -11.60 0.47 3.03
C SER A 24 -10.57 -0.35 3.82
N PHE A 25 -11.02 -1.41 4.51
CA PHE A 25 -10.18 -2.37 5.21
C PHE A 25 -10.93 -3.69 5.40
N LEU A 26 -10.31 -4.76 4.95
CA LEU A 26 -10.74 -6.12 5.22
C LEU A 26 -9.76 -6.74 6.20
N ARG A 27 -10.26 -7.39 7.22
CA ARG A 27 -9.44 -8.06 8.24
C ARG A 27 -9.91 -9.50 8.34
N ALA A 28 -9.02 -10.43 8.03
CA ALA A 28 -9.28 -11.84 8.24
C ALA A 28 -8.31 -12.37 9.31
N PRO A 29 -8.77 -13.06 10.36
CA PRO A 29 -7.89 -13.80 11.23
C PRO A 29 -7.26 -14.93 10.42
N LEU A 30 -5.94 -15.00 10.38
CA LEU A 30 -5.19 -16.04 9.70
C LEU A 30 -4.56 -16.98 10.73
N SER A 31 -4.61 -18.28 10.47
CA SER A 31 -3.83 -19.26 11.22
C SER A 31 -2.34 -19.13 10.92
N ASN A 32 -1.47 -19.73 11.72
CA ASN A 32 -0.03 -19.72 11.46
C ASN A 32 0.33 -20.32 10.10
N GLU A 33 -0.35 -21.38 9.70
CA GLU A 33 -0.18 -22.03 8.40
C GLU A 33 -0.59 -21.09 7.26
N GLN A 34 -1.73 -20.42 7.40
CA GLN A 34 -2.21 -19.43 6.44
C GLN A 34 -1.28 -18.22 6.36
N MET A 35 -0.70 -17.80 7.47
CA MET A 35 0.28 -16.71 7.48
C MET A 35 1.56 -17.11 6.75
N THR A 36 2.04 -18.35 6.96
CA THR A 36 3.22 -18.87 6.26
C THR A 36 3.00 -18.88 4.75
N HIS A 37 1.86 -19.40 4.32
CA HIS A 37 1.50 -19.40 2.89
C HIS A 37 1.38 -17.99 2.29
N LEU A 38 0.81 -17.04 3.04
CA LEU A 38 0.75 -15.63 2.62
C LEU A 38 2.15 -15.04 2.43
N VAL A 39 3.07 -15.33 3.33
CA VAL A 39 4.48 -14.89 3.22
C VAL A 39 5.13 -15.48 1.98
N GLU A 40 4.89 -16.75 1.66
CA GLU A 40 5.41 -17.41 0.45
C GLU A 40 4.89 -16.74 -0.83
N LEU A 41 3.59 -16.39 -0.88
CA LEU A 41 2.99 -15.68 -2.01
C LEU A 41 3.61 -14.28 -2.19
N PHE A 42 3.84 -13.54 -1.10
CA PHE A 42 4.53 -12.26 -1.17
C PHE A 42 5.97 -12.41 -1.64
N GLN A 43 6.69 -13.43 -1.17
CA GLN A 43 8.04 -13.72 -1.64
C GLN A 43 8.07 -14.11 -3.12
N ALA A 44 7.05 -14.83 -3.60
CA ALA A 44 6.90 -15.13 -5.02
C ALA A 44 6.70 -13.87 -5.86
N LEU A 45 5.85 -12.93 -5.41
CA LEU A 45 5.70 -11.61 -6.04
C LEU A 45 7.01 -10.82 -6.09
N GLU A 46 7.79 -10.84 -5.00
CA GLU A 46 9.08 -10.17 -4.93
C GLU A 46 10.12 -10.81 -5.87
N ARG A 47 10.17 -12.14 -5.95
CA ARG A 47 11.07 -12.86 -6.86
C ARG A 47 10.72 -12.66 -8.33
N ASN A 48 9.44 -12.49 -8.63
CA ASN A 48 8.91 -12.30 -9.98
C ASN A 48 8.83 -10.81 -10.37
N LYS A 49 9.54 -9.93 -9.68
CA LYS A 49 9.69 -8.55 -10.15
C LYS A 49 10.21 -8.55 -11.57
N ASP A 50 9.65 -7.65 -12.39
CA ASP A 50 10.02 -7.52 -13.79
C ASP A 50 11.53 -7.24 -13.91
N ASP A 51 12.24 -8.25 -14.37
CA ASP A 51 13.69 -8.24 -14.64
C ASP A 51 13.99 -8.08 -16.13
N GLY A 52 12.96 -7.80 -16.95
CA GLY A 52 13.05 -7.69 -18.40
C GLY A 52 13.22 -9.06 -19.12
N SER A 53 13.15 -10.18 -18.41
CA SER A 53 13.22 -11.50 -19.04
C SER A 53 11.89 -11.88 -19.68
N PHE A 54 11.94 -12.72 -20.72
CA PHE A 54 10.75 -13.21 -21.40
C PHE A 54 9.74 -13.84 -20.41
N GLY A 55 8.52 -13.31 -20.37
CA GLY A 55 7.43 -13.79 -19.52
C GLY A 55 7.53 -13.36 -18.05
N SER A 56 8.41 -12.42 -17.68
CA SER A 56 8.47 -11.88 -16.30
C SER A 56 7.19 -11.18 -15.89
N ASP A 57 6.58 -10.42 -16.80
CA ASP A 57 5.29 -9.78 -16.65
C ASP A 57 4.16 -10.79 -16.40
N ILE A 58 4.14 -11.89 -17.15
CA ILE A 58 3.14 -12.96 -16.96
C ILE A 58 3.34 -13.67 -15.62
N ARG A 59 4.60 -13.96 -15.21
CA ARG A 59 4.88 -14.54 -13.89
C ARG A 59 4.41 -13.61 -12.75
N GLN A 60 4.61 -12.32 -12.91
CA GLN A 60 4.17 -11.34 -11.92
C GLN A 60 2.66 -11.27 -11.82
N ILE A 61 1.95 -11.25 -12.95
CA ILE A 61 0.47 -11.28 -12.99
C ILE A 61 -0.04 -12.57 -12.36
N THR A 62 0.56 -13.72 -12.66
CA THR A 62 0.16 -15.03 -12.11
C THR A 62 0.30 -15.03 -10.59
N ALA A 63 1.44 -14.61 -10.05
CA ALA A 63 1.67 -14.54 -8.61
C ALA A 63 0.68 -13.57 -7.91
N LEU A 64 0.34 -12.47 -8.57
CA LEU A 64 -0.67 -11.53 -8.08
C LEU A 64 -2.08 -12.17 -8.07
N LEU A 65 -2.44 -12.88 -9.13
CA LEU A 65 -3.74 -13.58 -9.19
C LEU A 65 -3.85 -14.67 -8.12
N GLU A 66 -2.80 -15.45 -7.90
CA GLU A 66 -2.75 -16.45 -6.82
C GLU A 66 -2.97 -15.80 -5.45
N LEU A 67 -2.28 -14.68 -5.18
CA LEU A 67 -2.47 -13.92 -3.95
C LEU A 67 -3.92 -13.43 -3.80
N LEU A 68 -4.50 -12.86 -4.86
CA LEU A 68 -5.87 -12.36 -4.84
C LEU A 68 -6.90 -13.49 -4.65
N LEU A 69 -6.73 -14.61 -5.34
CA LEU A 69 -7.61 -15.77 -5.23
C LEU A 69 -7.54 -16.39 -3.84
N TRP A 70 -6.38 -16.37 -3.21
CA TRP A 70 -6.21 -16.91 -1.87
C TRP A 70 -6.76 -15.96 -0.79
N VAL A 71 -6.55 -14.66 -0.92
CA VAL A 71 -6.99 -13.66 0.07
C VAL A 71 -8.48 -13.37 -0.04
N ALA A 72 -9.07 -13.34 -1.24
CA ALA A 72 -10.46 -12.96 -1.46
C ALA A 72 -11.48 -13.82 -0.66
N PRO A 73 -11.40 -15.16 -0.63
CA PRO A 73 -12.32 -15.98 0.14
C PRO A 73 -12.26 -15.70 1.64
N ALA A 74 -11.06 -15.53 2.20
CA ALA A 74 -10.87 -15.20 3.62
C ALA A 74 -11.50 -13.86 3.98
N LEU A 75 -11.42 -12.88 3.08
CA LEU A 75 -12.01 -11.56 3.26
C LEU A 75 -13.54 -11.61 3.07
N HIS A 76 -14.05 -12.43 2.15
CA HIS A 76 -15.49 -12.63 1.96
C HIS A 76 -16.13 -13.40 3.12
N ALA A 77 -15.47 -14.42 3.65
CA ALA A 77 -15.95 -15.15 4.82
C ALA A 77 -16.07 -14.25 6.06
N SER A 78 -15.12 -13.32 6.23
CA SER A 78 -15.17 -12.33 7.32
C SER A 78 -16.32 -11.32 7.16
N SER A 79 -16.78 -11.07 5.94
CA SER A 79 -17.95 -10.19 5.70
C SER A 79 -19.30 -10.87 5.86
N ALA A 80 -19.34 -12.21 5.79
CA ALA A 80 -20.59 -12.98 5.89
C ALA A 80 -20.89 -13.54 7.30
N GLY A 81 -19.89 -13.65 8.16
CA GLY A 81 -19.99 -14.37 9.41
C GLY A 81 -19.90 -13.59 10.72
N GLU A 82 -19.35 -12.42 10.72
CA GLU A 82 -19.40 -11.42 11.79
C GLU A 82 -19.05 -10.08 11.11
N ALA A 83 -20.08 -9.28 10.84
CA ALA A 83 -19.87 -7.86 10.98
C ALA A 83 -19.50 -7.66 12.46
N ILE A 84 -18.24 -7.97 12.82
CA ILE A 84 -17.61 -7.26 13.91
C ILE A 84 -17.72 -5.84 13.42
N GLN A 85 -18.84 -5.21 13.82
CA GLN A 85 -18.93 -3.77 13.94
C GLN A 85 -17.79 -3.43 14.88
N ASN A 86 -16.58 -3.43 14.34
CA ASN A 86 -15.42 -3.00 15.07
C ASN A 86 -15.69 -1.52 15.28
N LYS A 87 -16.36 -1.19 16.40
CA LYS A 87 -16.65 0.19 16.78
C LYS A 87 -15.39 1.05 16.68
N ASP A 88 -14.25 0.45 16.90
CA ASP A 88 -12.96 1.10 16.75
C ASP A 88 -12.63 1.38 15.28
N PHE A 89 -13.00 0.49 14.36
CA PHE A 89 -12.80 0.74 12.92
C PHE A 89 -13.65 1.90 12.40
N MET A 90 -14.93 1.93 12.74
CA MET A 90 -15.82 3.04 12.34
C MET A 90 -15.33 4.39 12.89
N ARG A 91 -14.69 4.39 14.05
CA ARG A 91 -14.06 5.58 14.65
C ARG A 91 -12.74 5.95 13.99
N VAL A 92 -11.98 4.97 13.52
CA VAL A 92 -10.66 5.18 12.92
C VAL A 92 -10.74 5.53 11.44
N SER A 93 -11.77 5.10 10.71
CA SER A 93 -11.93 5.42 9.29
C SER A 93 -11.85 6.93 8.98
N PRO A 94 -12.57 7.82 9.68
CA PRO A 94 -12.43 9.26 9.46
C PRO A 94 -11.03 9.79 9.77
N ILE A 95 -10.34 9.18 10.77
CA ILE A 95 -8.97 9.55 11.13
C ILE A 95 -8.00 9.17 10.00
N LEU A 96 -8.20 8.01 9.39
CA LEU A 96 -7.39 7.58 8.23
C LEU A 96 -7.58 8.52 7.04
N ASP A 97 -8.82 8.92 6.75
CA ASP A 97 -9.13 9.85 5.66
C ASP A 97 -8.53 11.25 5.93
N TYR A 98 -8.61 11.73 7.18
CA TYR A 98 -7.96 12.97 7.60
C TYR A 98 -6.44 12.93 7.40
N ILE A 99 -5.79 11.83 7.82
CA ILE A 99 -4.34 11.66 7.64
C ILE A 99 -3.98 11.63 6.15
N ARG A 100 -4.72 10.87 5.33
CA ARG A 100 -4.46 10.75 3.89
C ARG A 100 -4.57 12.09 3.16
N ALA A 101 -5.57 12.89 3.52
CA ALA A 101 -5.78 14.19 2.92
C ALA A 101 -4.68 15.21 3.25
N ARG A 102 -3.92 14.98 4.33
CA ARG A 102 -2.91 15.92 4.86
C ARG A 102 -1.50 15.33 4.97
N LEU A 103 -1.18 14.30 4.19
CA LEU A 103 0.13 13.63 4.27
C LEU A 103 1.32 14.56 4.03
N SER A 104 1.16 15.56 3.15
CA SER A 104 2.19 16.56 2.85
C SER A 104 2.38 17.61 3.95
N GLU A 105 1.44 17.70 4.90
CA GLU A 105 1.49 18.67 5.98
C GLU A 105 2.18 18.11 7.22
N PRO A 106 2.68 18.95 8.14
CA PRO A 106 3.09 18.49 9.46
C PRO A 106 1.91 17.85 10.19
N LEU A 107 2.04 16.59 10.54
CA LEU A 107 1.03 15.83 11.29
C LEU A 107 1.59 15.38 12.62
N THR A 108 0.97 15.81 13.72
CA THR A 108 1.29 15.39 15.08
C THR A 108 0.12 14.66 15.73
N LEU A 109 0.43 13.84 16.73
CA LEU A 109 -0.62 13.16 17.50
C LEU A 109 -1.56 14.14 18.19
N ASP A 110 -1.05 15.32 18.61
CA ASP A 110 -1.86 16.37 19.24
C ASP A 110 -2.87 16.97 18.28
N GLN A 111 -2.44 17.29 17.06
CA GLN A 111 -3.31 17.82 16.03
C GLN A 111 -4.42 16.83 15.66
N ILE A 112 -4.05 15.56 15.41
CA ILE A 112 -5.03 14.53 15.07
C ILE A 112 -6.00 14.29 16.23
N ALA A 113 -5.51 14.17 17.46
CA ALA A 113 -6.36 13.96 18.63
C ALA A 113 -7.30 15.16 18.89
N GLY A 114 -6.80 16.38 18.69
CA GLY A 114 -7.58 17.61 18.81
C GLY A 114 -8.69 17.71 17.77
N GLU A 115 -8.42 17.36 16.50
CA GLU A 115 -9.42 17.37 15.41
C GLU A 115 -10.62 16.46 15.72
N PHE A 116 -10.35 15.30 16.31
CA PHE A 116 -11.41 14.32 16.64
C PHE A 116 -11.89 14.40 18.09
N PHE A 117 -11.49 15.43 18.85
CA PHE A 117 -11.90 15.65 20.26
C PHE A 117 -11.65 14.43 21.15
N ILE A 118 -10.53 13.74 20.96
CA ILE A 118 -10.13 12.56 21.75
C ILE A 118 -8.74 12.76 22.37
N SER A 119 -8.45 11.99 23.42
CA SER A 119 -7.11 12.00 23.99
C SER A 119 -6.10 11.26 23.09
N LYS A 120 -4.82 11.69 23.10
CA LYS A 120 -3.74 10.98 22.38
C LYS A 120 -3.66 9.50 22.73
N HIS A 121 -3.80 9.19 24.02
CA HIS A 121 -3.76 7.81 24.50
C HIS A 121 -4.89 6.97 23.88
N TYR A 122 -6.10 7.52 23.83
CA TYR A 122 -7.24 6.86 23.21
C TYR A 122 -7.05 6.70 21.71
N LEU A 123 -6.59 7.76 21.01
CA LEU A 123 -6.24 7.70 19.58
C LEU A 123 -5.26 6.56 19.29
N CYS A 124 -4.11 6.52 19.98
CA CYS A 124 -3.09 5.50 19.75
C CYS A 124 -3.63 4.09 19.99
N ARG A 125 -4.44 3.89 21.02
CA ARG A 125 -5.03 2.59 21.37
C ARG A 125 -6.00 2.11 20.29
N ILE A 126 -7.00 2.94 19.91
CA ILE A 126 -8.01 2.53 18.92
C ILE A 126 -7.39 2.36 17.54
N PHE A 127 -6.46 3.23 17.17
CA PHE A 127 -5.79 3.18 15.87
C PHE A 127 -4.97 1.89 15.72
N LYS A 128 -4.17 1.55 16.73
CA LYS A 128 -3.38 0.31 16.73
C LYS A 128 -4.27 -0.92 16.78
N SER A 129 -5.36 -0.89 17.56
CA SER A 129 -6.34 -1.98 17.60
C SER A 129 -7.02 -2.20 16.25
N ALA A 130 -7.38 -1.13 15.54
CA ALA A 130 -8.08 -1.22 14.27
C ALA A 130 -7.17 -1.52 13.06
N THR A 131 -5.94 -0.97 13.04
CA THR A 131 -5.06 -1.02 11.86
C THR A 131 -3.86 -1.95 12.01
N GLY A 132 -3.49 -2.30 13.23
CA GLY A 132 -2.24 -3.00 13.54
C GLY A 132 -1.00 -2.11 13.61
N PHE A 133 -1.07 -0.86 13.16
CA PHE A 133 0.02 0.12 13.14
C PHE A 133 -0.17 1.20 14.19
N SER A 134 0.91 1.79 14.66
CA SER A 134 0.80 3.08 15.33
C SER A 134 0.44 4.18 14.32
N VAL A 135 -0.11 5.30 14.80
CA VAL A 135 -0.47 6.44 13.94
C VAL A 135 0.74 6.95 13.16
N MET A 136 1.90 7.07 13.82
CA MET A 136 3.11 7.60 13.18
C MET A 136 3.72 6.62 12.16
N GLU A 137 3.71 5.32 12.43
CA GLU A 137 4.12 4.29 11.45
C GLU A 137 3.25 4.37 10.20
N TYR A 138 1.94 4.49 10.37
CA TYR A 138 1.01 4.63 9.25
C TYR A 138 1.27 5.89 8.41
N ILE A 139 1.50 7.04 9.07
CA ILE A 139 1.85 8.29 8.37
C ILE A 139 3.14 8.12 7.57
N ILE A 140 4.19 7.59 8.19
CA ILE A 140 5.49 7.39 7.54
C ILE A 140 5.36 6.43 6.34
N TYR A 141 4.68 5.31 6.52
CA TYR A 141 4.44 4.34 5.45
C TYR A 141 3.66 4.97 4.28
N SER A 142 2.59 5.72 4.57
CA SER A 142 1.79 6.40 3.56
C SER A 142 2.58 7.47 2.81
N ARG A 143 3.46 8.22 3.49
CA ARG A 143 4.38 9.17 2.86
C ARG A 143 5.37 8.50 1.91
N VAL A 144 5.93 7.36 2.29
CA VAL A 144 6.82 6.60 1.40
C VAL A 144 6.08 6.09 0.17
N LEU A 145 4.82 5.63 0.31
CA LEU A 145 4.00 5.25 -0.84
C LEU A 145 3.73 6.43 -1.78
N MET A 146 3.43 7.61 -1.23
CA MET A 146 3.26 8.84 -2.02
C MET A 146 4.56 9.23 -2.73
N ALA A 147 5.69 9.18 -2.04
CA ALA A 147 7.00 9.47 -2.63
C ALA A 147 7.33 8.49 -3.79
N ARG A 148 7.01 7.20 -3.65
CA ARG A 148 7.17 6.22 -4.74
C ARG A 148 6.40 6.64 -6.00
N GLN A 149 5.14 7.06 -5.86
CA GLN A 149 4.33 7.52 -6.98
C GLN A 149 4.92 8.76 -7.64
N LEU A 150 5.38 9.73 -6.86
CA LEU A 150 6.03 10.94 -7.37
C LEU A 150 7.32 10.62 -8.14
N LEU A 151 8.16 9.72 -7.61
CA LEU A 151 9.37 9.26 -8.28
C LEU A 151 9.08 8.54 -9.60
N GLN A 152 8.01 7.74 -9.66
CA GLN A 152 7.53 7.11 -10.90
C GLN A 152 7.08 8.14 -11.95
N GLN A 153 6.53 9.27 -11.51
CA GLN A 153 6.15 10.39 -12.37
C GLN A 153 7.33 11.28 -12.80
N GLY A 154 8.56 10.91 -12.42
CA GLY A 154 9.77 11.65 -12.78
C GLY A 154 10.09 12.85 -11.88
N VAL A 155 9.39 13.02 -10.76
CA VAL A 155 9.70 14.03 -9.77
C VAL A 155 11.08 13.77 -9.15
N SER A 156 11.87 14.80 -8.92
CA SER A 156 13.20 14.67 -8.32
C SER A 156 13.12 14.08 -6.89
N VAL A 157 14.20 13.43 -6.45
CA VAL A 157 14.25 12.80 -5.11
C VAL A 157 13.96 13.80 -4.00
N GLN A 158 14.54 14.99 -4.09
CA GLN A 158 14.32 16.05 -3.10
C GLN A 158 12.85 16.48 -3.07
N GLN A 159 12.30 16.83 -4.23
CA GLN A 159 10.89 17.24 -4.34
C GLN A 159 9.92 16.14 -3.92
N ALA A 160 10.18 14.88 -4.27
CA ALA A 160 9.35 13.76 -3.85
C ALA A 160 9.32 13.61 -2.33
N GLY A 161 10.44 13.82 -1.64
CA GLY A 161 10.51 13.85 -0.18
C GLY A 161 9.68 15.01 0.40
N GLU A 162 9.88 16.22 -0.08
CA GLU A 162 9.16 17.42 0.37
C GLU A 162 7.65 17.32 0.13
N MET A 163 7.23 16.97 -1.08
CA MET A 163 5.81 16.84 -1.45
C MET A 163 5.10 15.71 -0.70
N SER A 164 5.83 14.67 -0.30
CA SER A 164 5.27 13.60 0.53
C SER A 164 5.29 13.91 2.03
N GLY A 165 5.72 15.10 2.44
CA GLY A 165 5.63 15.59 3.81
C GLY A 165 6.84 15.28 4.70
N PHE A 166 7.98 14.88 4.13
CA PHE A 166 9.23 14.79 4.89
C PHE A 166 9.88 16.17 4.99
N SER A 167 10.13 16.61 6.22
CA SER A 167 10.81 17.88 6.51
C SER A 167 12.33 17.81 6.38
N ASP A 168 12.91 16.61 6.41
CA ASP A 168 14.34 16.35 6.32
C ASP A 168 14.64 15.32 5.24
N ASN A 169 15.47 15.70 4.27
CA ASN A 169 15.81 14.84 3.12
C ASN A 169 16.64 13.62 3.53
N SER A 170 17.50 13.74 4.53
CA SER A 170 18.31 12.61 5.01
C SER A 170 17.42 11.59 5.73
N HIS A 171 16.45 12.05 6.50
CA HIS A 171 15.43 11.20 7.11
C HIS A 171 14.59 10.51 6.04
N PHE A 172 14.15 11.24 5.01
CA PHE A 172 13.44 10.67 3.86
C PHE A 172 14.22 9.53 3.22
N ILE A 173 15.47 9.78 2.80
CA ILE A 173 16.30 8.80 2.08
C ILE A 173 16.49 7.52 2.92
N ARG A 174 16.78 7.66 4.21
CA ARG A 174 16.96 6.51 5.12
C ARG A 174 15.66 5.72 5.29
N THR A 175 14.54 6.42 5.53
CA THR A 175 13.23 5.80 5.75
C THR A 175 12.73 5.10 4.48
N PHE A 176 12.87 5.74 3.34
CA PHE A 176 12.52 5.16 2.05
C PHE A 176 13.36 3.89 1.79
N GLY A 177 14.68 3.97 1.98
CA GLY A 177 15.57 2.81 1.81
C GLY A 177 15.23 1.64 2.73
N HIS A 178 14.92 1.94 4.00
CA HIS A 178 14.52 0.92 4.97
C HIS A 178 13.21 0.22 4.58
N LEU A 179 12.21 0.96 4.11
CA LEU A 179 10.88 0.42 3.80
C LEU A 179 10.79 -0.22 2.40
N THR A 180 11.64 0.19 1.45
CA THR A 180 11.56 -0.29 0.06
C THR A 180 12.72 -1.20 -0.35
N GLY A 181 13.74 -1.34 0.50
CA GLY A 181 14.94 -2.10 0.20
C GLY A 181 15.90 -1.42 -0.79
N THR A 182 15.58 -0.22 -1.31
CA THR A 182 16.41 0.50 -2.28
C THR A 182 16.37 2.02 -2.03
N SER A 183 17.42 2.74 -2.43
CA SER A 183 17.41 4.21 -2.29
C SER A 183 16.41 4.87 -3.26
N PRO A 184 15.86 6.06 -2.92
CA PRO A 184 14.89 6.77 -3.79
C PRO A 184 15.46 7.04 -5.19
N GLY A 185 16.74 7.41 -5.28
CA GLY A 185 17.39 7.70 -6.56
C GLY A 185 17.60 6.45 -7.43
N ARG A 186 17.89 5.32 -6.82
CA ARG A 186 17.98 4.05 -7.53
C ARG A 186 16.59 3.58 -7.98
N TYR A 187 15.60 3.69 -7.12
CA TYR A 187 14.21 3.38 -7.44
C TYR A 187 13.69 4.16 -8.64
N ALA A 188 13.92 5.49 -8.66
CA ALA A 188 13.54 6.36 -9.78
C ALA A 188 14.20 5.95 -11.10
N LYS A 189 15.51 5.65 -11.07
CA LYS A 189 16.25 5.24 -12.27
C LYS A 189 15.80 3.88 -12.82
N GLU A 190 15.54 2.93 -11.94
CA GLU A 190 15.07 1.60 -12.34
C GLU A 190 13.69 1.69 -13.01
N TYR A 191 12.80 2.50 -12.45
CA TYR A 191 11.46 2.70 -13.02
C TYR A 191 11.50 3.39 -14.38
N GLN A 192 12.28 4.46 -14.53
CA GLN A 192 12.43 5.19 -15.80
C GLN A 192 13.05 4.33 -16.92
N ARG A 193 13.95 3.41 -16.56
CA ARG A 193 14.51 2.46 -17.54
C ARG A 193 13.44 1.47 -18.06
N SER A 194 12.63 0.95 -17.17
CA SER A 194 11.54 0.03 -17.54
C SER A 194 10.52 0.71 -18.47
N ASP A 195 10.18 1.96 -18.20
CA ASP A 195 9.23 2.75 -19.01
C ASP A 195 9.79 3.07 -20.40
N GLN A 196 11.09 3.36 -20.50
CA GLN A 196 11.75 3.62 -21.81
C GLN A 196 11.89 2.37 -22.68
N VAL A 197 12.01 1.18 -22.10
CA VAL A 197 12.06 -0.08 -22.85
C VAL A 197 10.68 -0.35 -23.46
N LEU A 198 9.61 -0.21 -22.69
CA LEU A 198 8.24 -0.41 -23.16
C LEU A 198 7.82 0.56 -24.29
N LEU A 199 8.33 1.81 -24.24
CA LEU A 199 8.05 2.80 -25.28
C LEU A 199 8.81 2.55 -26.59
N LYS A 200 10.02 1.98 -26.52
CA LYS A 200 10.80 1.64 -27.71
C LYS A 200 10.23 0.46 -28.49
N ASP A 201 9.71 -0.53 -27.80
CA ASP A 201 9.12 -1.72 -28.42
C ASP A 201 7.77 -1.41 -29.10
N ASN A 202 7.06 -0.36 -28.70
CA ASN A 202 5.81 0.09 -29.31
C ASN A 202 5.99 1.03 -30.53
N ILE A 203 7.20 1.46 -30.85
CA ILE A 203 7.47 2.37 -31.99
C ILE A 203 8.00 1.60 -33.24
N VAL A 204 8.32 0.32 -33.09
CA VAL A 204 8.92 -0.52 -34.15
C VAL A 204 7.93 -1.53 -34.75
N SER A 205 6.63 -1.33 -34.54
CA SER A 205 5.59 -2.18 -35.15
C SER A 205 4.81 -1.39 -36.18
#